data_2a4885c2a86cf2b14887b044cb840260
#
_entry.id   2a4885c2a86cf2b14887b044cb840260
#
_cell.length_a   1.000
_cell.length_b   1.000
_cell.length_c   1.000
_cell.angle_alpha   90.00
_cell.angle_beta   90.00
_cell.angle_gamma   90.00
#
_symmetry.space_group_name_H-M   'P 1'
#
loop_
_entity.id
_entity.type
_entity.pdbx_description
1 polymer ?
#
loop_
_entity_poly.entity_id
_entity_poly.type
_entity_poly.pdbx_seq_one_letter_code
_entity_poly.pdbx_strand_id
1 'polypeptide(L)'
;MENDAEVTVSPEATLKDAMGKINVNRFGIVFVVDEDDRLLGAVTDGDIRRGILDGKKVTEAVRTVATTDPVTAYESWGEQKFNQHITPSIVRHHVGHDGTLTIPVLNDDDQIVSVINVDGKGEQVSEQMVRKSVETVLVIGGAGYLGSQLCRELLG
;
A
#
# COMPACT_ATOMS: atom_id res chain seq x y z
N MET A 1 -4.04 -14.17 -7.95
CA MET A 1 -4.64 -13.90 -8.40
C MET A 1 -5.36 -12.64 -8.13
N GLU A 2 -6.25 -12.67 -7.92
CA GLU A 2 -7.13 -11.71 -7.91
C GLU A 2 -6.95 -10.64 -6.94
N ASN A 3 -6.17 -10.83 -5.96
CA ASN A 3 -6.00 -9.83 -4.92
C ASN A 3 -5.19 -8.62 -5.35
N ASP A 4 -4.47 -8.77 -6.45
CA ASP A 4 -3.63 -7.68 -6.92
C ASP A 4 -4.45 -6.43 -7.21
N ALA A 5 -5.65 -6.62 -7.74
CA ALA A 5 -6.50 -5.50 -8.11
C ALA A 5 -7.27 -4.91 -6.95
N GLU A 6 -7.27 -5.58 -5.80
CA GLU A 6 -8.09 -5.14 -4.69
C GLU A 6 -7.43 -4.09 -3.81
N VAL A 7 -6.17 -3.77 -4.05
CA VAL A 7 -5.47 -2.74 -3.29
C VAL A 7 -5.26 -1.45 -4.07
N THR A 8 -5.60 -1.42 -5.36
CA THR A 8 -5.38 -0.23 -6.19
C THR A 8 -6.67 0.21 -6.88
N VAL A 9 -6.76 1.51 -7.13
CA VAL A 9 -7.87 2.11 -7.89
C VAL A 9 -7.29 3.21 -8.78
N SER A 10 -8.01 3.54 -9.86
CA SER A 10 -7.65 4.69 -10.68
C SER A 10 -8.12 5.99 -9.99
N PRO A 11 -7.55 7.15 -10.36
CA PRO A 11 -7.98 8.42 -9.77
C PRO A 11 -9.46 8.74 -10.05
N GLU A 12 -9.99 8.21 -11.12
CA GLU A 12 -11.37 8.48 -11.52
C GLU A 12 -12.36 7.43 -11.00
N ALA A 13 -11.89 6.41 -10.29
CA ALA A 13 -12.78 5.45 -9.63
C ALA A 13 -13.64 6.20 -8.62
N THR A 14 -14.84 5.68 -8.36
CA THR A 14 -15.74 6.34 -7.42
C THR A 14 -15.41 5.95 -5.98
N LEU A 15 -15.91 6.75 -5.04
CA LEU A 15 -15.79 6.41 -3.63
C LEU A 15 -16.44 5.04 -3.35
N LYS A 16 -17.54 4.73 -4.05
CA LYS A 16 -18.19 3.43 -3.91
C LYS A 16 -17.26 2.30 -4.35
N ASP A 17 -16.54 2.49 -5.47
CA ASP A 17 -15.58 1.48 -5.94
C ASP A 17 -14.48 1.24 -4.91
N ALA A 18 -13.95 2.32 -4.33
CA ALA A 18 -12.91 2.22 -3.31
C ALA A 18 -13.43 1.50 -2.07
N MET A 19 -14.64 1.82 -1.65
CA MET A 19 -15.25 1.16 -0.51
C MET A 19 -15.39 -0.34 -0.73
N GLY A 20 -15.78 -0.73 -1.95
CA GLY A 20 -15.89 -2.14 -2.29
C GLY A 20 -14.56 -2.87 -2.19
N LYS A 21 -13.50 -2.25 -2.67
CA LYS A 21 -12.17 -2.85 -2.60
C LYS A 21 -11.65 -2.92 -1.17
N ILE A 22 -11.85 -1.88 -0.39
CA ILE A 22 -11.47 -1.87 1.03
C ILE A 22 -12.19 -2.99 1.78
N ASN A 23 -13.47 -3.19 1.47
CA ASN A 23 -14.25 -4.23 2.11
C ASN A 23 -13.68 -5.63 1.80
N VAL A 24 -13.18 -5.83 0.58
CA VAL A 24 -12.62 -7.12 0.16
C VAL A 24 -11.20 -7.30 0.71
N ASN A 25 -10.35 -6.29 0.58
CA ASN A 25 -8.94 -6.44 0.94
C ASN A 25 -8.70 -6.38 2.45
N ARG A 26 -9.59 -5.77 3.21
CA ARG A 26 -9.54 -5.68 4.67
C ARG A 26 -8.36 -4.90 5.23
N PHE A 27 -7.64 -4.18 4.38
CA PHE A 27 -6.55 -3.32 4.85
C PHE A 27 -7.03 -1.95 5.32
N GLY A 28 -8.28 -1.62 5.00
CA GLY A 28 -8.81 -0.30 5.34
C GLY A 28 -8.32 0.81 4.45
N ILE A 29 -7.62 0.47 3.37
CA ILE A 29 -6.98 1.44 2.48
C ILE A 29 -6.90 0.87 1.07
N VAL A 30 -6.96 1.76 0.08
CA VAL A 30 -6.60 1.45 -1.30
C VAL A 30 -5.65 2.52 -1.79
N PHE A 31 -4.81 2.17 -2.75
CA PHE A 31 -3.83 3.08 -3.31
C PHE A 31 -4.28 3.55 -4.68
N VAL A 32 -4.16 4.84 -4.91
CA VAL A 32 -4.54 5.44 -6.19
C VAL A 32 -3.32 5.38 -7.10
N VAL A 33 -3.50 4.80 -8.28
CA VAL A 33 -2.41 4.63 -9.24
C VAL A 33 -2.84 5.19 -10.60
N ASP A 34 -1.84 5.59 -11.40
CA ASP A 34 -2.10 6.07 -12.76
C ASP A 34 -2.15 4.90 -13.75
N GLU A 35 -2.19 5.23 -15.03
CA GLU A 35 -2.29 4.22 -16.09
C GLU A 35 -1.07 3.30 -16.15
N ASP A 36 0.06 3.74 -15.63
CA ASP A 36 1.29 2.96 -15.58
C ASP A 36 1.49 2.29 -14.23
N ASP A 37 0.45 2.25 -13.39
CA ASP A 37 0.47 1.66 -12.04
C ASP A 37 1.39 2.40 -11.07
N ARG A 38 1.69 3.67 -11.35
CA ARG A 38 2.50 4.48 -10.43
C ARG A 38 1.63 5.03 -9.32
N LEU A 39 2.18 5.04 -8.12
CA LEU A 39 1.46 5.52 -6.95
C LEU A 39 1.20 7.02 -7.04
N LEU A 40 -0.05 7.42 -6.93
CA LEU A 40 -0.46 8.81 -6.89
C LEU A 40 -0.93 9.23 -5.50
N GLY A 41 -1.45 8.30 -4.73
CA GLY A 41 -1.97 8.63 -3.41
C GLY A 41 -2.63 7.42 -2.76
N ALA A 42 -3.32 7.68 -1.66
CA ALA A 42 -4.01 6.63 -0.92
C ALA A 42 -5.34 7.15 -0.40
N VAL A 43 -6.29 6.23 -0.25
CA VAL A 43 -7.62 6.53 0.29
C VAL A 43 -7.93 5.52 1.36
N THR A 44 -8.18 6.00 2.57
CA THR A 44 -8.57 5.13 3.68
C THR A 44 -10.08 5.17 3.85
N ASP A 45 -10.59 4.19 4.60
CA ASP A 45 -11.99 4.18 4.99
C ASP A 45 -12.37 5.48 5.71
N GLY A 46 -11.47 5.99 6.54
CA GLY A 46 -11.69 7.25 7.22
C GLY A 46 -11.77 8.46 6.28
N ASP A 47 -10.94 8.47 5.23
CA ASP A 47 -10.98 9.56 4.26
C ASP A 47 -12.33 9.59 3.55
N ILE A 48 -12.84 8.42 3.19
CA ILE A 48 -14.15 8.31 2.53
C ILE A 48 -15.23 8.78 3.48
N ARG A 49 -15.18 8.32 4.73
CA ARG A 49 -16.20 8.70 5.72
C ARG A 49 -16.23 10.21 5.92
N ARG A 50 -15.05 10.83 6.08
CA ARG A 50 -14.97 12.28 6.24
C ARG A 50 -15.50 13.00 5.01
N GLY A 51 -15.15 12.50 3.82
CA GLY A 51 -15.66 13.09 2.58
C GLY A 51 -17.18 13.08 2.51
N ILE A 52 -17.78 11.94 2.87
CA ILE A 52 -19.24 11.82 2.86
C ILE A 52 -19.86 12.76 3.89
N LEU A 53 -19.26 12.86 5.07
CA LEU A 53 -19.75 13.78 6.09
C LEU A 53 -19.64 15.25 5.64
N ASP A 54 -18.69 15.55 4.78
CA ASP A 54 -18.50 16.88 4.22
C ASP A 54 -19.37 17.13 2.98
N GLY A 55 -20.24 16.19 2.63
CA GLY A 55 -21.21 16.37 1.56
C GLY A 55 -20.87 15.69 0.25
N LYS A 56 -19.78 14.94 0.18
CA LYS A 56 -19.43 14.24 -1.06
C LYS A 56 -20.33 13.05 -1.27
N LYS A 57 -20.58 12.73 -2.54
CA LYS A 57 -21.42 11.60 -2.91
C LYS A 57 -20.54 10.40 -3.23
N VAL A 58 -21.07 9.20 -3.05
CA VAL A 58 -20.32 7.98 -3.32
C VAL A 58 -19.96 7.82 -4.81
N THR A 59 -20.60 8.61 -5.69
CA THR A 59 -20.31 8.61 -7.11
C THR A 59 -19.18 9.57 -7.49
N GLU A 60 -18.63 10.32 -6.54
CA GLU A 60 -17.52 11.23 -6.82
C GLU A 60 -16.21 10.45 -6.88
N ALA A 61 -15.22 11.02 -7.57
CA ALA A 61 -13.94 10.36 -7.80
C ALA A 61 -13.10 10.30 -6.53
N VAL A 62 -12.35 9.22 -6.37
CA VAL A 62 -11.50 9.01 -5.19
C VAL A 62 -10.43 10.09 -5.05
N ARG A 63 -9.98 10.67 -6.17
CA ARG A 63 -8.96 11.74 -6.09
C ARG A 63 -9.42 12.93 -5.26
N THR A 64 -10.72 13.09 -5.07
CA THR A 64 -11.24 14.22 -4.28
C THR A 64 -11.01 14.06 -2.78
N VAL A 65 -10.73 12.84 -2.32
CA VAL A 65 -10.47 12.57 -0.90
C VAL A 65 -9.09 11.95 -0.66
N ALA A 66 -8.33 11.68 -1.71
CA ALA A 66 -7.06 10.95 -1.60
C ALA A 66 -6.00 11.81 -0.91
N THR A 67 -5.17 11.13 -0.12
CA THR A 67 -3.95 11.72 0.43
C THR A 67 -2.86 11.53 -0.62
N THR A 68 -2.17 12.61 -0.98
CA THR A 68 -1.21 12.59 -2.08
C THR A 68 0.20 12.22 -1.66
N ASP A 69 0.45 12.07 -0.37
CA ASP A 69 1.78 11.74 0.14
C ASP A 69 1.68 10.65 1.20
N PRO A 70 1.28 9.43 0.82
CA PRO A 70 1.17 8.35 1.80
C PRO A 70 2.55 7.86 2.25
N VAL A 71 2.59 7.27 3.44
CA VAL A 71 3.81 6.60 3.91
C VAL A 71 4.13 5.49 2.92
N THR A 72 5.37 5.46 2.43
CA THR A 72 5.78 4.61 1.32
C THR A 72 7.14 4.01 1.61
N ALA A 73 7.39 2.81 1.10
CA ALA A 73 8.71 2.18 1.14
C ALA A 73 9.11 1.77 -0.27
N TYR A 74 10.39 1.48 -0.47
CA TYR A 74 10.90 1.07 -1.78
C TYR A 74 11.57 -0.28 -1.67
N GLU A 75 11.38 -1.11 -2.68
CA GLU A 75 11.98 -2.44 -2.68
C GLU A 75 13.50 -2.39 -2.64
N SER A 76 14.09 -1.29 -3.09
CA SER A 76 15.54 -1.11 -3.07
C SER A 76 16.10 -0.79 -1.68
N TRP A 77 15.24 -0.51 -0.71
CA TRP A 77 15.70 -0.22 0.65
C TRP A 77 16.14 -1.50 1.34
N GLY A 78 17.27 -1.45 2.03
CA GLY A 78 17.62 -2.49 2.97
C GLY A 78 16.90 -2.25 4.30
N GLU A 79 17.07 -3.21 5.20
CA GLU A 79 16.42 -3.15 6.51
C GLU A 79 16.77 -1.88 7.27
N GLN A 80 18.03 -1.47 7.22
CA GLN A 80 18.47 -0.27 7.93
C GLN A 80 17.73 0.96 7.42
N LYS A 81 17.66 1.12 6.09
CA LYS A 81 16.99 2.28 5.52
C LYS A 81 15.50 2.26 5.78
N PHE A 82 14.89 1.09 5.72
CA PHE A 82 13.49 0.92 6.06
C PHE A 82 13.23 1.42 7.49
N ASN A 83 14.03 0.94 8.44
CA ASN A 83 13.85 1.29 9.84
C ASN A 83 14.11 2.78 10.12
N GLN A 84 14.95 3.42 9.31
CA GLN A 84 15.20 4.86 9.44
C GLN A 84 14.00 5.68 8.99
N HIS A 85 13.26 5.20 8.00
CA HIS A 85 12.13 5.94 7.44
C HIS A 85 10.78 5.54 8.04
N ILE A 86 10.62 4.27 8.37
CA ILE A 86 9.38 3.77 8.96
C ILE A 86 9.61 3.60 10.45
N THR A 87 9.55 4.71 11.15
CA THR A 87 9.82 4.72 12.59
C THR A 87 8.53 4.47 13.37
N PRO A 88 8.63 4.00 14.61
CA PRO A 88 7.43 3.84 15.44
C PRO A 88 6.60 5.11 15.56
N SER A 89 7.26 6.28 15.53
CA SER A 89 6.54 7.55 15.58
C SER A 89 5.68 7.75 14.34
N ILE A 90 6.25 7.49 13.16
CA ILE A 90 5.50 7.60 11.91
C ILE A 90 4.34 6.63 11.91
N VAL A 91 4.59 5.39 12.32
CA VAL A 91 3.55 4.37 12.35
C VAL A 91 2.40 4.81 13.26
N ARG A 92 2.72 5.26 14.48
CA ARG A 92 1.68 5.67 15.44
C ARG A 92 0.80 6.80 14.93
N HIS A 93 1.33 7.67 14.07
CA HIS A 93 0.54 8.77 13.53
C HIS A 93 -0.39 8.33 12.39
N HIS A 94 -0.14 7.18 11.81
CA HIS A 94 -0.86 6.73 10.61
C HIS A 94 -1.57 5.39 10.75
N VAL A 95 -1.44 4.72 11.91
CA VAL A 95 -2.08 3.41 12.07
C VAL A 95 -3.59 3.49 11.96
N GLY A 96 -4.18 2.44 11.44
CA GLY A 96 -5.62 2.30 11.39
C GLY A 96 -6.21 1.85 12.72
N HIS A 97 -7.49 1.55 12.69
CA HIS A 97 -8.19 1.14 13.90
C HIS A 97 -7.69 -0.19 14.46
N ASP A 98 -7.12 -1.02 13.62
CA ASP A 98 -6.61 -2.33 14.04
C ASP A 98 -5.18 -2.25 14.58
N GLY A 99 -4.60 -1.06 14.64
CA GLY A 99 -3.26 -0.89 15.18
C GLY A 99 -2.16 -1.18 14.19
N THR A 100 -2.48 -1.36 12.91
CA THR A 100 -1.48 -1.59 11.87
C THR A 100 -1.49 -0.47 10.85
N LEU A 101 -0.39 -0.34 10.13
CA LEU A 101 -0.25 0.59 9.02
C LEU A 101 0.09 -0.22 7.77
N THR A 102 -0.68 -0.04 6.70
CA THR A 102 -0.41 -0.67 5.43
C THR A 102 0.43 0.27 4.58
N ILE A 103 1.58 -0.20 4.14
CA ILE A 103 2.58 0.61 3.43
C ILE A 103 2.79 0.01 2.04
N PRO A 104 2.63 0.81 0.98
CA PRO A 104 2.95 0.32 -0.36
C PRO A 104 4.47 0.30 -0.55
N VAL A 105 4.95 -0.75 -1.19
CA VAL A 105 6.36 -0.89 -1.54
C VAL A 105 6.48 -0.67 -3.03
N LEU A 106 7.36 0.24 -3.43
CA LEU A 106 7.48 0.67 -4.82
C LEU A 106 8.79 0.18 -5.42
N ASN A 107 8.76 -0.01 -6.75
CA ASN A 107 9.99 -0.22 -7.52
C ASN A 107 10.58 1.13 -7.95
N ASP A 108 11.62 1.10 -8.78
CA ASP A 108 12.30 2.32 -9.23
C ASP A 108 11.43 3.20 -10.14
N ASP A 109 10.35 2.66 -10.67
CA ASP A 109 9.41 3.40 -11.50
C ASP A 109 8.19 3.88 -10.71
N ASP A 110 8.25 3.84 -9.38
CA ASP A 110 7.18 4.24 -8.47
C ASP A 110 5.91 3.39 -8.62
N GLN A 111 6.05 2.18 -9.12
CA GLN A 111 4.94 1.25 -9.25
C GLN A 111 4.85 0.38 -8.00
N ILE A 112 3.63 0.11 -7.55
CA ILE A 112 3.42 -0.72 -6.37
C ILE A 112 3.73 -2.17 -6.72
N VAL A 113 4.66 -2.77 -5.99
CA VAL A 113 5.03 -4.17 -6.19
C VAL A 113 4.52 -5.05 -5.06
N SER A 114 4.38 -4.50 -3.88
CA SER A 114 3.78 -5.21 -2.75
C SER A 114 3.21 -4.21 -1.76
N VAL A 115 2.46 -4.72 -0.80
CA VAL A 115 2.04 -3.93 0.36
C VAL A 115 2.47 -4.71 1.60
N ILE A 116 2.95 -3.98 2.60
CA ILE A 116 3.34 -4.58 3.86
C ILE A 116 2.52 -3.96 4.97
N ASN A 117 2.29 -4.73 6.01
CA ASN A 117 1.62 -4.24 7.20
C ASN A 117 2.62 -4.23 8.34
N VAL A 118 2.68 -3.11 9.05
CA VAL A 118 3.54 -2.98 10.23
C VAL A 118 2.67 -2.68 11.44
N ASP A 119 3.12 -3.14 12.60
CA ASP A 119 2.40 -2.90 13.84
C ASP A 119 2.81 -1.54 14.43
N GLY A 120 2.24 -1.20 15.59
CA GLY A 120 2.52 0.07 16.23
C GLY A 120 3.97 0.27 16.65
N LYS A 121 4.79 -0.77 16.60
CA LYS A 121 6.21 -0.68 16.88
C LYS A 121 7.04 -0.50 15.61
N GLY A 122 6.38 -0.58 14.44
CA GLY A 122 7.06 -0.51 13.16
C GLY A 122 7.58 -1.84 12.70
N GLU A 123 7.19 -2.94 13.33
CA GLU A 123 7.60 -4.27 12.93
C GLU A 123 6.66 -4.83 11.89
N GLN A 124 7.23 -5.43 10.86
CA GLN A 124 6.43 -6.00 9.79
C GLN A 124 5.69 -7.23 10.26
N VAL A 125 4.38 -7.27 10.02
CA VAL A 125 3.55 -8.42 10.39
C VAL A 125 3.06 -9.20 9.18
N SER A 126 3.02 -8.60 8.00
CA SER A 126 2.64 -9.35 6.79
C SER A 126 3.06 -8.59 5.54
N GLU A 127 3.10 -9.32 4.45
CA GLU A 127 3.35 -8.75 3.12
C GLU A 127 2.46 -9.44 2.10
N GLN A 128 1.95 -8.68 1.14
CA GLN A 128 1.17 -9.21 0.04
C GLN A 128 1.69 -8.66 -1.27
N MET A 129 1.98 -9.55 -2.20
CA MET A 129 2.46 -9.17 -3.52
C MET A 129 1.31 -8.60 -4.34
N VAL A 130 1.58 -7.55 -5.07
CA VAL A 130 0.59 -6.88 -5.91
C VAL A 130 0.85 -7.14 -7.39
N ARG A 131 2.11 -7.13 -7.81
CA ARG A 131 2.45 -7.35 -9.21
C ARG A 131 2.89 -8.78 -9.43
N LYS A 132 2.43 -9.35 -10.53
CA LYS A 132 2.75 -10.73 -10.84
C LYS A 132 3.64 -10.82 -12.05
N SER A 133 4.86 -10.57 -11.87
CA SER A 133 5.88 -10.83 -12.86
C SER A 133 6.84 -11.81 -12.24
N VAL A 134 7.25 -12.80 -12.98
CA VAL A 134 8.16 -13.81 -12.45
C VAL A 134 9.42 -13.18 -11.92
N GLU A 135 10.01 -12.32 -12.71
CA GLU A 135 11.22 -11.63 -12.28
C GLU A 135 10.93 -10.76 -11.07
N THR A 136 9.83 -10.05 -11.12
CA THR A 136 9.46 -9.15 -10.06
C THR A 136 9.27 -9.88 -8.75
N VAL A 137 8.57 -11.00 -8.81
CA VAL A 137 8.32 -11.79 -7.61
C VAL A 137 9.62 -12.25 -6.98
N LEU A 138 10.54 -12.79 -7.79
CA LEU A 138 11.80 -13.28 -7.26
C LEU A 138 12.62 -12.18 -6.62
N VAL A 139 12.69 -11.04 -7.28
CA VAL A 139 13.49 -9.94 -6.77
C VAL A 139 12.87 -9.34 -5.52
N ILE A 140 11.57 -9.16 -5.54
CA ILE A 140 10.89 -8.53 -4.42
C ILE A 140 10.90 -9.42 -3.20
N GLY A 141 10.72 -10.71 -3.39
CA GLY A 141 10.80 -11.63 -2.28
C GLY A 141 12.12 -11.52 -1.55
N GLY A 142 13.16 -11.11 -2.26
CA GLY A 142 14.44 -10.90 -1.62
C GLY A 142 14.66 -9.49 -1.20
N ALA A 143 13.70 -8.64 -1.49
CA ALA A 143 13.93 -7.23 -1.29
C ALA A 143 14.27 -6.95 0.13
N GLY A 144 15.28 -6.21 0.19
CA GLY A 144 15.70 -5.54 1.29
C GLY A 144 15.32 -6.13 2.60
N TYR A 145 14.78 -5.41 3.33
CA TYR A 145 14.42 -5.67 4.68
C TYR A 145 13.70 -6.98 4.91
N LEU A 146 13.17 -7.63 3.86
CA LEU A 146 12.43 -8.76 4.10
C LEU A 146 13.04 -10.01 3.79
N GLY A 147 13.63 -10.07 2.80
CA GLY A 147 13.90 -11.32 2.49
C GLY A 147 14.94 -11.54 1.47
N SER A 148 16.07 -10.98 1.66
CA SER A 148 17.17 -11.38 0.81
C SER A 148 17.37 -12.88 0.89
N GLN A 149 17.01 -13.50 2.01
CA GLN A 149 17.11 -14.94 2.09
C GLN A 149 16.09 -15.66 1.24
N LEU A 150 14.87 -15.16 1.23
CA LEU A 150 13.83 -15.77 0.41
C LEU A 150 14.23 -15.71 -1.06
N CYS A 151 14.79 -14.59 -1.49
CA CYS A 151 15.25 -14.46 -2.86
C CYS A 151 16.33 -15.49 -3.19
N ARG A 152 17.27 -15.69 -2.28
CA ARG A 152 18.32 -16.69 -2.50
C ARG A 152 17.74 -18.09 -2.59
N GLU A 153 16.77 -18.42 -1.77
CA GLU A 153 16.13 -19.72 -1.82
C GLU A 153 15.43 -19.96 -3.14
N LEU A 154 14.77 -18.95 -3.65
CA LEU A 154 14.09 -19.09 -4.93
C LEU A 154 15.05 -19.22 -6.09
N LEU A 155 16.21 -18.60 -6.00
CA LEU A 155 17.20 -18.63 -7.05
C LEU A 155 18.14 -19.84 -6.92
N GLY A 156 18.29 -20.32 -5.74
CA GLY A 156 19.19 -21.42 -5.48
C GLY A 156 18.56 -22.75 -5.69
#